data_eea9585845d011dd4b3bcc1012fc447d
#
_entry.id   eea9585845d011dd4b3bcc1012fc447d
#
_cell.length_a   1.000
_cell.length_b   1.000
_cell.length_c   1.000
_cell.angle_alpha   90.00
_cell.angle_beta   90.00
_cell.angle_gamma   90.00
#
_symmetry.space_group_name_H-M   'P 1'
#
loop_
_entity.id
_entity.type
_entity.pdbx_description
1 polymer ?
#
loop_
_entity_poly.entity_id
_entity_poly.type
_entity_poly.pdbx_seq_one_letter_code
_entity_poly.pdbx_strand_id
1 'polypeptide(L)'
;MITILGIDPGYGTIGYGVVRFDNMKFTPVQYGAAKTAPGTPMHLRLCEIYDDICTLVDTFHPDEVAIEELFFSKNVTTGIQVAQARGVILLALAQKYDKRVRFGTLFASMTPYCI
;
A
#
# COMPACT_ATOMS: atom_id res chain seq x y z
N MET A 1 0.64 9.08 19.47
CA MET A 1 0.13 9.22 18.08
C MET A 1 0.87 8.26 17.16
N ILE A 2 0.14 7.55 16.33
CA ILE A 2 0.68 6.57 15.38
C ILE A 2 0.25 6.97 13.98
N THR A 3 1.19 6.94 13.05
CA THR A 3 0.90 7.17 11.63
C THR A 3 0.85 5.82 10.92
N ILE A 4 -0.21 5.54 10.21
CA ILE A 4 -0.45 4.29 9.50
C ILE A 4 -0.60 4.58 8.01
N LEU A 5 0.17 3.89 7.18
CA LEU A 5 0.04 3.91 5.72
C LEU A 5 -0.68 2.64 5.29
N GLY A 6 -1.82 2.80 4.66
CA GLY A 6 -2.56 1.70 4.05
C GLY A 6 -2.34 1.66 2.55
N ILE A 7 -2.13 0.49 2.00
CA ILE A 7 -1.85 0.30 0.57
C ILE A 7 -2.82 -0.73 0.01
N ASP A 8 -3.48 -0.36 -1.08
CA ASP A 8 -4.39 -1.23 -1.82
C ASP A 8 -3.81 -1.45 -3.22
N PRO A 9 -3.14 -2.59 -3.46
CA PRO A 9 -2.58 -2.89 -4.78
C PRO A 9 -3.69 -3.14 -5.79
N GLY A 10 -3.70 -2.36 -6.87
CA GLY A 10 -4.67 -2.50 -7.93
C GLY A 10 -4.00 -2.70 -9.28
N TYR A 11 -4.82 -2.93 -10.30
CA TYR A 11 -4.36 -3.02 -11.67
C TYR A 11 -4.18 -1.61 -12.26
N GLY A 12 -2.93 -1.25 -12.55
CA GLY A 12 -2.58 0.06 -13.11
C GLY A 12 -2.69 1.23 -12.14
N THR A 13 -3.20 0.98 -10.92
CA THR A 13 -3.40 2.00 -9.91
C THR A 13 -3.16 1.40 -8.54
N ILE A 14 -2.36 2.07 -7.74
CA ILE A 14 -2.13 1.69 -6.34
C ILE A 14 -2.83 2.74 -5.48
N GLY A 15 -3.85 2.31 -4.75
CA GLY A 15 -4.52 3.18 -3.78
C GLY A 15 -3.72 3.25 -2.50
N TYR A 16 -3.71 4.40 -1.86
CA TYR A 16 -3.10 4.54 -0.54
C TYR A 16 -3.88 5.51 0.33
N GLY A 17 -3.77 5.30 1.63
CA GLY A 17 -4.30 6.21 2.61
C GLY A 17 -3.34 6.33 3.77
N VAL A 18 -3.18 7.56 4.28
CA VAL A 18 -2.38 7.83 5.47
C VAL A 18 -3.31 8.33 6.55
N VAL A 19 -3.30 7.68 7.69
CA VAL A 19 -4.13 8.09 8.84
C VAL A 19 -3.24 8.20 10.08
N ARG A 20 -3.67 9.05 11.01
CA ARG A 20 -3.09 9.12 12.35
C ARG A 20 -4.09 8.58 13.34
N PHE A 21 -3.58 7.78 14.27
CA PHE A 21 -4.37 7.26 15.37
C PHE A 21 -3.89 7.91 16.67
N ASP A 22 -4.79 8.58 17.37
CA ASP A 22 -4.51 9.26 18.62
C ASP A 22 -5.80 9.40 19.43
N ASN A 23 -5.72 9.16 20.74
CA ASN A 23 -6.87 9.25 21.65
C ASN A 23 -8.08 8.45 21.14
N MET A 24 -7.84 7.23 20.66
CA MET A 24 -8.88 6.33 20.14
C MET A 24 -9.60 6.84 18.90
N LYS A 25 -8.99 7.78 18.17
CA LYS A 25 -9.56 8.34 16.94
C LYS A 25 -8.60 8.20 15.78
N PHE A 26 -9.15 7.91 14.61
CA PHE A 26 -8.43 7.96 13.34
C PHE A 26 -8.67 9.30 12.68
N THR A 27 -7.58 9.97 12.30
CA THR A 27 -7.65 11.24 11.58
C THR A 27 -7.00 11.04 10.22
N PRO A 28 -7.73 11.24 9.10
CA PRO A 28 -7.14 11.17 7.77
C PRO A 28 -6.08 12.24 7.58
N VAL A 29 -4.93 11.86 7.03
CA VAL A 29 -3.87 12.80 6.66
C VAL A 29 -3.90 13.04 5.16
N GLN A 30 -3.91 11.96 4.37
CA GLN A 30 -3.93 12.04 2.92
C GLN A 30 -4.46 10.74 2.33
N TYR A 31 -5.20 10.86 1.26
CA TYR A 31 -5.59 9.73 0.41
C TYR A 31 -5.20 10.03 -1.02
N GLY A 32 -4.86 9.01 -1.76
CA GLY A 32 -4.51 9.21 -3.14
C GLY A 32 -4.32 7.89 -3.88
N ALA A 33 -3.85 8.03 -5.09
CA ALA A 33 -3.57 6.88 -5.95
C ALA A 33 -2.32 7.17 -6.78
N ALA A 34 -1.43 6.19 -6.84
CA ALA A 34 -0.32 6.21 -7.76
C ALA A 34 -0.76 5.50 -9.03
N LYS A 35 -0.83 6.23 -10.13
CA LYS A 35 -1.31 5.73 -11.42
C LYS A 35 -0.15 5.60 -12.39
N THR A 36 -0.19 4.52 -13.17
CA THR A 36 0.76 4.31 -14.27
C THR A 36 0.04 4.62 -15.57
N ALA A 37 0.73 5.26 -16.50
CA ALA A 37 0.17 5.60 -17.81
C ALA A 37 -0.27 4.33 -18.54
N PRO A 38 -1.45 4.33 -19.20
CA PRO A 38 -1.89 3.20 -20.01
C PRO A 38 -0.84 2.83 -21.05
N GLY A 39 -0.63 1.53 -21.29
CA GLY A 39 0.34 1.05 -22.25
C GLY A 39 1.77 0.98 -21.73
N THR A 40 2.04 1.39 -20.50
CA THR A 40 3.38 1.23 -19.91
C THR A 40 3.71 -0.26 -19.78
N PRO A 41 4.87 -0.72 -20.30
CA PRO A 41 5.29 -2.10 -20.13
C PRO A 41 5.37 -2.49 -18.66
N MET A 42 5.05 -3.74 -18.33
CA MET A 42 4.94 -4.18 -16.94
C MET A 42 6.22 -3.98 -16.15
N HIS A 43 7.38 -4.26 -16.73
CA HIS A 43 8.65 -4.10 -16.02
C HIS A 43 8.94 -2.65 -15.65
N LEU A 44 8.51 -1.68 -16.47
CA LEU A 44 8.65 -0.25 -16.16
C LEU A 44 7.59 0.19 -15.15
N ARG A 45 6.38 -0.34 -15.25
CA ARG A 45 5.33 -0.08 -14.26
C ARG A 45 5.78 -0.51 -12.86
N LEU A 46 6.43 -1.67 -12.76
CA LEU A 46 6.94 -2.16 -11.48
C LEU A 46 8.01 -1.25 -10.90
N CYS A 47 8.87 -0.65 -11.75
CA CYS A 47 9.83 0.35 -11.29
C CYS A 47 9.15 1.58 -10.73
N GLU A 48 8.11 2.08 -11.41
CA GLU A 48 7.35 3.24 -10.91
C GLU A 48 6.68 2.95 -9.57
N ILE A 49 6.11 1.75 -9.42
CA ILE A 49 5.49 1.32 -8.17
C ILE A 49 6.52 1.30 -7.04
N TYR A 50 7.70 0.75 -7.31
CA TYR A 50 8.78 0.72 -6.34
C TYR A 50 9.13 2.13 -5.86
N ASP A 51 9.33 3.05 -6.80
CA ASP A 51 9.70 4.44 -6.50
C ASP A 51 8.60 5.16 -5.73
N ASP A 52 7.34 4.93 -6.09
CA ASP A 52 6.20 5.56 -5.42
C ASP A 52 6.09 5.10 -3.97
N ILE A 53 6.29 3.82 -3.70
CA ILE A 53 6.25 3.30 -2.33
C ILE A 53 7.40 3.89 -1.51
N CYS A 54 8.61 3.96 -2.07
CA CYS A 54 9.74 4.59 -1.40
C CYS A 54 9.44 6.05 -1.06
N THR A 55 8.82 6.77 -1.98
CA THR A 55 8.44 8.17 -1.76
C THR A 55 7.41 8.30 -0.64
N LEU A 56 6.41 7.43 -0.59
CA LEU A 56 5.40 7.45 0.47
C LEU A 56 6.02 7.20 1.85
N VAL A 57 6.91 6.22 1.94
CA VAL A 57 7.61 5.92 3.20
C VAL A 57 8.47 7.09 3.62
N ASP A 58 9.23 7.68 2.70
CA ASP A 58 10.12 8.80 3.00
C ASP A 58 9.36 10.08 3.36
N THR A 59 8.17 10.25 2.79
CA THR A 59 7.35 11.45 3.04
C THR A 59 6.62 11.39 4.37
N PHE A 60 6.00 10.26 4.68
CA PHE A 60 5.10 10.15 5.82
C PHE A 60 5.72 9.48 7.04
N HIS A 61 6.84 8.79 6.91
CA HIS A 61 7.51 8.06 7.99
C HIS A 61 6.51 7.25 8.83
N PRO A 62 5.74 6.32 8.21
CA PRO A 62 4.69 5.62 8.94
C PRO A 62 5.25 4.74 10.06
N ASP A 63 4.53 4.65 11.15
CA ASP A 63 4.85 3.73 12.26
C ASP A 63 4.43 2.31 11.90
N GLU A 64 3.38 2.16 11.11
CA GLU A 64 2.92 0.88 10.61
C GLU A 64 2.44 1.01 9.17
N VAL A 65 2.58 -0.07 8.42
CA VAL A 65 2.07 -0.19 7.05
C VAL A 65 1.11 -1.37 7.01
N ALA A 66 -0.06 -1.15 6.41
CA ALA A 66 -1.06 -2.18 6.18
C ALA A 66 -1.22 -2.39 4.68
N ILE A 67 -1.15 -3.64 4.24
CA ILE A 67 -1.34 -4.01 2.82
C ILE A 67 -2.59 -4.85 2.70
N GLU A 68 -3.47 -4.48 1.76
CA GLU A 68 -4.66 -5.24 1.46
C GLU A 68 -4.30 -6.64 0.96
N GLU A 69 -5.01 -7.67 1.45
CA GLU A 69 -4.84 -9.02 0.94
C GLU A 69 -5.38 -9.13 -0.49
N LEU A 70 -4.73 -9.99 -1.28
CA LEU A 70 -5.20 -10.29 -2.60
C LEU A 70 -6.32 -11.31 -2.55
N PHE A 71 -7.44 -10.95 -3.19
CA PHE A 71 -8.47 -11.91 -3.52
C PHE A 71 -8.49 -12.06 -5.03
N PHE A 72 -8.29 -13.29 -5.50
CA PHE A 72 -8.34 -13.55 -6.93
C PHE A 72 -9.75 -13.27 -7.44
N SER A 73 -9.84 -12.25 -8.29
CA SER A 73 -11.08 -11.90 -8.95
C SER A 73 -11.35 -12.85 -10.12
N LYS A 74 -12.44 -12.61 -10.82
CA LYS A 74 -12.83 -13.39 -12.01
C LYS A 74 -11.81 -13.28 -13.14
N ASN A 75 -10.97 -12.26 -13.15
CA ASN A 75 -9.97 -12.04 -14.21
C ASN A 75 -8.60 -12.45 -13.71
N VAL A 76 -8.14 -13.64 -14.13
CA VAL A 76 -6.86 -14.20 -13.72
C VAL A 76 -5.69 -13.34 -14.18
N THR A 77 -5.74 -12.78 -15.39
CA THR A 77 -4.66 -11.93 -15.92
C THR A 77 -4.46 -10.70 -15.07
N THR A 78 -5.55 -10.02 -14.70
CA THR A 78 -5.49 -8.86 -13.80
C THR A 78 -4.98 -9.28 -12.42
N GLY A 79 -5.39 -10.45 -11.93
CA GLY A 79 -4.91 -10.99 -10.67
C GLY A 79 -3.41 -11.23 -10.65
N ILE A 80 -2.85 -11.74 -11.74
CA ILE A 80 -1.40 -11.95 -11.88
C ILE A 80 -0.67 -10.61 -11.80
N GLN A 81 -1.13 -9.60 -12.53
CA GLN A 81 -0.49 -8.27 -12.54
C GLN A 81 -0.57 -7.60 -11.17
N VAL A 82 -1.68 -7.74 -10.48
CA VAL A 82 -1.83 -7.23 -9.11
C VAL A 82 -0.87 -7.95 -8.17
N ALA A 83 -0.71 -9.26 -8.32
CA ALA A 83 0.22 -10.05 -7.52
C ALA A 83 1.67 -9.60 -7.75
N GLN A 84 2.05 -9.32 -8.99
CA GLN A 84 3.38 -8.81 -9.31
C GLN A 84 3.61 -7.43 -8.68
N ALA A 85 2.64 -6.54 -8.78
CA ALA A 85 2.71 -5.23 -8.14
C ALA A 85 2.85 -5.36 -6.62
N ARG A 86 2.08 -6.25 -6.01
CA ARG A 86 2.15 -6.51 -4.57
C ARG A 86 3.54 -7.00 -4.16
N GLY A 87 4.15 -7.88 -4.95
CA GLY A 87 5.51 -8.36 -4.69
C GLY A 87 6.53 -7.23 -4.68
N VAL A 88 6.42 -6.29 -5.62
CA VAL A 88 7.30 -5.12 -5.68
C VAL A 88 7.08 -4.19 -4.49
N ILE A 89 5.83 -4.00 -4.08
CA ILE A 89 5.53 -3.21 -2.87
C ILE A 89 6.20 -3.83 -1.64
N LEU A 90 6.11 -5.15 -1.48
CA LEU A 90 6.76 -5.85 -0.39
C LEU A 90 8.28 -5.70 -0.44
N LEU A 91 8.86 -5.77 -1.63
CA LEU A 91 10.29 -5.58 -1.81
C LEU A 91 10.72 -4.16 -1.42
N ALA A 92 9.99 -3.15 -1.87
CA ALA A 92 10.27 -1.76 -1.52
C ALA A 92 10.22 -1.56 -0.01
N LEU A 93 9.19 -2.11 0.64
CA LEU A 93 9.06 -2.03 2.09
C LEU A 93 10.19 -2.75 2.81
N ALA A 94 10.60 -3.91 2.32
CA ALA A 94 11.71 -4.67 2.92
C ALA A 94 13.03 -3.90 2.87
N GLN A 95 13.25 -3.12 1.83
CA GLN A 95 14.49 -2.36 1.64
C GLN A 95 14.47 -0.98 2.29
N LYS A 96 13.32 -0.34 2.37
CA LYS A 96 13.19 1.04 2.83
C LYS A 96 12.49 1.18 4.17
N TYR A 97 11.80 0.14 4.61
CA TYR A 97 10.97 0.22 5.80
C TYR A 97 11.23 -0.98 6.69
N ASP A 98 11.86 -0.76 7.83
CA ASP A 98 12.30 -1.82 8.74
C ASP A 98 11.33 -2.10 9.88
N LYS A 99 10.13 -1.52 9.84
CA LYS A 99 9.11 -1.68 10.85
C LYS A 99 8.08 -2.71 10.42
N ARG A 100 7.05 -2.86 11.24
CA ARG A 100 6.04 -3.88 11.08
C ARG A 100 5.14 -3.63 9.86
N VAL A 101 4.97 -4.66 9.03
CA VAL A 101 4.00 -4.67 7.93
C VAL A 101 2.88 -5.63 8.30
N ARG A 102 1.64 -5.17 8.21
CA ARG A 102 0.45 -5.98 8.47
C ARG A 102 -0.24 -6.35 7.18
N PHE A 103 -0.80 -7.56 7.12
CA PHE A 103 -1.52 -8.08 5.97
C PHE A 103 -2.99 -8.27 6.33
N GLY A 104 -3.86 -8.11 5.34
CA GLY A 104 -5.30 -8.24 5.50
C GLY A 104 -6.03 -7.06 4.89
N THR A 105 -7.30 -6.89 5.21
CA THR A 105 -8.01 -5.68 4.84
C THR A 105 -7.50 -4.50 5.67
N LEU A 106 -7.53 -3.29 5.11
CA LEU A 106 -7.12 -2.10 5.86
C LEU A 106 -7.88 -1.99 7.17
N PHE A 107 -9.17 -2.25 7.15
CA PHE A 107 -10.00 -2.22 8.36
C PHE A 107 -9.52 -3.24 9.40
N ALA A 108 -9.30 -4.50 8.98
CA ALA A 108 -8.83 -5.54 9.88
C ALA A 108 -7.44 -5.22 10.45
N SER A 109 -6.54 -4.67 9.60
CA SER A 109 -5.20 -4.28 10.02
C SER A 109 -5.22 -3.15 11.03
N MET A 110 -6.22 -2.28 10.96
CA MET A 110 -6.40 -1.16 11.88
C MET A 110 -7.17 -1.54 13.15
N THR A 111 -7.79 -2.72 13.20
CA THR A 111 -8.62 -3.16 14.34
C THR A 111 -7.93 -3.03 15.69
N PRO A 112 -6.62 -3.32 15.85
CA PRO A 112 -5.95 -3.14 17.14
C PRO A 112 -6.02 -1.72 17.68
N TYR A 113 -6.28 -0.74 16.83
CA TYR A 113 -6.36 0.67 17.20
C TYR A 113 -7.78 1.21 17.27
N CYS A 114 -8.78 0.40 16.91
CA CYS A 114 -10.19 0.79 16.80
C CYS A 114 -11.04 0.32 17.99
N ILE A 115 -10.48 0.21 19.13
CA ILE A 115 -11.22 -0.29 20.30
C ILE A 115 -12.08 0.78 20.94
#